data_fee6073b1cda61c082df5e735860947b
#
_entry.id   fee6073b1cda61c082df5e735860947b
#
_cell.length_a   1.000
_cell.length_b   1.000
_cell.length_c   1.000
_cell.angle_alpha   90.00
_cell.angle_beta   90.00
_cell.angle_gamma   90.00
#
_symmetry.space_group_name_H-M   'P 1'
#
loop_
_entity.id
_entity.type
_entity.pdbx_description
1 polymer ?
#
loop_
_entity_poly.entity_id
_entity_poly.type
_entity_poly.pdbx_seq_one_letter_code
_entity_poly.pdbx_strand_id
1 'polypeptide(L)'
;MTTTTIIYVVLLLTALVGVVGAVVPVMPGPILILGASIAAGFLYQWDDVTVTLVVSSVVFLMCFAIEQLSGIWGAQKAGASHWGQIGSIVGLFLGFFGLLPALPLGGPLVGLFFGPFIGAVVGELLYPREVPLGDRVKISFKAGVGIVLGSVIGLVLQGLLSLVAAVVFAVTTWHLGFGVV
;
A
#
# COMPACT_ATOMS: atom_id res chain seq x y z
N MET A 1 2.99 34.68 8.49
CA MET A 1 3.60 33.44 7.98
C MET A 1 4.31 33.78 6.67
N THR A 2 5.58 33.48 6.55
CA THR A 2 6.31 33.68 5.29
C THR A 2 5.82 32.67 4.25
N THR A 3 5.91 32.98 2.97
CA THR A 3 5.57 32.07 1.87
C THR A 3 6.27 30.72 2.03
N THR A 4 7.51 30.72 2.49
CA THR A 4 8.31 29.53 2.80
C THR A 4 7.64 28.62 3.84
N THR A 5 7.13 29.19 4.92
CA THR A 5 6.42 28.43 5.97
C THR A 5 5.15 27.76 5.42
N ILE A 6 4.40 28.46 4.57
CA ILE A 6 3.18 27.90 3.96
C ILE A 6 3.54 26.71 3.07
N ILE A 7 4.55 26.85 2.23
CA ILE A 7 5.02 25.78 1.33
C ILE A 7 5.46 24.57 2.16
N TYR A 8 6.26 24.79 3.20
CA TYR A 8 6.71 23.72 4.10
C TYR A 8 5.53 22.96 4.74
N VAL A 9 4.55 23.69 5.27
CA VAL A 9 3.35 23.07 5.86
C VAL A 9 2.59 22.23 4.84
N VAL A 10 2.46 22.69 3.60
CA VAL A 10 1.81 21.92 2.52
C VAL A 10 2.59 20.63 2.25
N LEU A 11 3.91 20.69 2.14
CA LEU A 11 4.75 19.50 1.93
C LEU A 11 4.65 18.51 3.10
N LEU A 12 4.66 19.02 4.33
CA LEU A 12 4.48 18.20 5.53
C LEU A 12 3.11 17.52 5.56
N LEU A 13 2.05 18.25 5.25
CA LEU A 13 0.71 17.67 5.14
C LEU A 13 0.63 16.62 4.05
N THR A 14 1.29 16.82 2.91
CA THR A 14 1.39 15.83 1.83
C THR A 14 2.09 14.56 2.32
N ALA A 15 3.17 14.69 3.07
CA ALA A 15 3.87 13.55 3.65
C ALA A 15 2.99 12.80 4.68
N LEU A 16 2.23 13.51 5.51
CA LEU A 16 1.29 12.91 6.48
C LEU A 16 0.13 12.18 5.77
N VAL A 17 -0.43 12.78 4.72
CA VAL A 17 -1.41 12.10 3.85
C VAL A 17 -0.80 10.86 3.23
N GLY A 18 0.48 10.89 2.87
CA GLY A 18 1.22 9.73 2.39
C GLY A 18 1.30 8.59 3.42
N VAL A 19 1.46 8.89 4.71
CA VAL A 19 1.42 7.87 5.78
C VAL A 19 0.04 7.20 5.86
N VAL A 20 -1.02 8.00 5.84
CA VAL A 20 -2.40 7.48 5.83
C VAL A 20 -2.64 6.65 4.57
N GLY A 21 -2.19 7.16 3.41
CA GLY A 21 -2.31 6.48 2.13
C GLY A 21 -1.54 5.16 2.06
N ALA A 22 -0.48 4.98 2.84
CA ALA A 22 0.25 3.72 2.90
C ALA A 22 -0.53 2.59 3.60
N VAL A 23 -1.52 2.94 4.41
CA VAL A 23 -2.41 1.97 5.11
C VAL A 23 -3.71 1.77 4.33
N VAL A 24 -4.10 2.74 3.51
CA VAL A 24 -5.31 2.66 2.70
C VAL A 24 -4.96 2.09 1.33
N PRO A 25 -5.39 0.85 1.02
CA PRO A 25 -5.04 0.21 -0.25
C PRO A 25 -5.79 0.90 -1.40
N VAL A 26 -5.38 1.87 -2.03
CA VAL A 26 -5.80 2.62 -3.23
C VAL A 26 -5.00 3.90 -3.32
N MET A 27 -4.54 4.42 -2.17
CA MET A 27 -3.77 5.64 -2.16
C MET A 27 -2.27 5.32 -2.29
N PRO A 28 -1.57 5.95 -3.21
CA PRO A 28 -0.14 5.73 -3.40
C PRO A 28 0.68 6.43 -2.29
N GLY A 29 0.52 5.97 -1.03
CA GLY A 29 1.08 6.62 0.16
C GLY A 29 2.58 6.90 0.10
N PRO A 30 3.46 5.89 -0.12
CA PRO A 30 4.90 6.09 -0.17
C PRO A 30 5.35 7.03 -1.30
N ILE A 31 4.62 7.06 -2.42
CA ILE A 31 4.93 7.94 -3.55
C ILE A 31 4.64 9.42 -3.22
N LEU A 32 3.66 9.69 -2.35
CA LEU A 32 3.37 11.05 -1.88
C LEU A 32 4.50 11.59 -1.00
N ILE A 33 5.07 10.75 -0.13
CA ILE A 33 6.20 11.13 0.72
C ILE A 33 7.44 11.39 -0.13
N LEU A 34 7.71 10.52 -1.09
CA LEU A 34 8.80 10.70 -2.05
C LEU A 34 8.58 11.96 -2.89
N GLY A 35 7.37 12.18 -3.38
CA GLY A 35 7.00 13.38 -4.13
C GLY A 35 7.19 14.67 -3.33
N ALA A 36 6.79 14.67 -2.05
CA ALA A 36 7.03 15.80 -1.15
C ALA A 36 8.53 16.06 -0.94
N SER A 37 9.35 15.00 -0.82
CA SER A 37 10.81 15.10 -0.68
C SER A 37 11.47 15.66 -1.94
N ILE A 38 11.04 15.22 -3.13
CA ILE A 38 11.51 15.75 -4.42
C ILE A 38 11.10 17.22 -4.58
N ALA A 39 9.85 17.55 -4.29
CA ALA A 39 9.35 18.93 -4.37
C ALA A 39 10.13 19.85 -3.42
N ALA A 40 10.45 19.38 -2.22
CA ALA A 40 11.30 20.12 -1.29
C ALA A 40 12.70 20.39 -1.90
N GLY A 41 13.29 19.43 -2.61
CA GLY A 41 14.59 19.62 -3.28
C GLY A 41 14.58 20.70 -4.36
N PHE A 42 13.46 20.85 -5.09
CA PHE A 42 13.31 21.91 -6.09
C PHE A 42 13.01 23.29 -5.48
N LEU A 43 12.39 23.34 -4.31
CA LEU A 43 11.95 24.58 -3.65
C LEU A 43 13.00 25.14 -2.68
N TYR A 44 13.82 24.27 -2.14
CA TYR A 44 14.94 24.59 -1.23
C TYR A 44 16.27 24.18 -1.87
N GLN A 45 17.28 23.85 -1.07
CA GLN A 45 18.55 23.35 -1.60
C GLN A 45 18.61 21.83 -1.49
N TRP A 46 19.19 21.17 -2.49
CA TRP A 46 19.31 19.71 -2.53
C TRP A 46 20.10 19.14 -1.35
N ASP A 47 21.11 19.88 -0.87
CA ASP A 47 21.94 19.46 0.25
C ASP A 47 21.10 19.31 1.55
N ASP A 48 20.16 20.23 1.77
CA ASP A 48 19.30 20.23 2.96
C ASP A 48 18.28 19.08 2.96
N VAL A 49 17.92 18.56 1.80
CA VAL A 49 16.89 17.52 1.65
C VAL A 49 17.44 16.15 1.26
N THR A 50 18.77 16.03 1.08
CA THR A 50 19.40 14.78 0.63
C THR A 50 19.03 13.60 1.53
N VAL A 51 19.08 13.78 2.85
CA VAL A 51 18.77 12.70 3.80
C VAL A 51 17.31 12.22 3.65
N THR A 52 16.36 13.17 3.61
CA THR A 52 14.93 12.80 3.46
C THR A 52 14.65 12.19 2.08
N LEU A 53 15.34 12.65 1.03
CA LEU A 53 15.20 12.09 -0.31
C LEU A 53 15.71 10.64 -0.38
N VAL A 54 16.87 10.36 0.20
CA VAL A 54 17.43 9.01 0.25
C VAL A 54 16.51 8.09 1.07
N VAL A 55 16.10 8.51 2.26
CA VAL A 55 15.23 7.70 3.14
C VAL A 55 13.88 7.45 2.47
N SER A 56 13.23 8.47 1.91
CA SER A 56 11.93 8.29 1.23
C SER A 56 12.03 7.41 -0.01
N SER A 57 13.15 7.47 -0.76
CA SER A 57 13.41 6.58 -1.90
C SER A 57 13.58 5.14 -1.45
N VAL A 58 14.37 4.88 -0.41
CA VAL A 58 14.56 3.54 0.16
C VAL A 58 13.23 2.99 0.69
N VAL A 59 12.48 3.80 1.45
CA VAL A 59 11.18 3.40 1.98
C VAL A 59 10.19 3.12 0.84
N PHE A 60 10.17 3.92 -0.20
CA PHE A 60 9.33 3.68 -1.38
C PHE A 60 9.64 2.32 -2.02
N LEU A 61 10.92 2.01 -2.25
CA LEU A 61 11.34 0.73 -2.83
C LEU A 61 11.00 -0.44 -1.90
N MET A 62 11.20 -0.29 -0.59
CA MET A 62 10.83 -1.32 0.39
C MET A 62 9.31 -1.54 0.42
N CYS A 63 8.51 -0.48 0.45
CA CYS A 63 7.05 -0.59 0.41
C CYS A 63 6.58 -1.27 -0.88
N PHE A 64 7.16 -0.93 -2.02
CA PHE A 64 6.88 -1.58 -3.29
C PHE A 64 7.20 -3.08 -3.25
N ALA A 65 8.36 -3.47 -2.71
CA ALA A 65 8.73 -4.87 -2.54
C ALA A 65 7.78 -5.61 -1.57
N ILE A 66 7.43 -4.98 -0.44
CA ILE A 66 6.49 -5.56 0.53
C ILE A 66 5.11 -5.77 -0.11
N GLU A 67 4.63 -4.83 -0.90
CA GLU A 67 3.35 -4.93 -1.60
C GLU A 67 3.31 -6.15 -2.53
N GLN A 68 4.37 -6.36 -3.32
CA GLN A 68 4.45 -7.52 -4.22
C GLN A 68 4.60 -8.84 -3.46
N LEU A 69 5.39 -8.86 -2.39
CA LEU A 69 5.73 -10.11 -1.68
C LEU A 69 4.64 -10.53 -0.68
N SER A 70 3.96 -9.61 -0.03
CA SER A 70 3.00 -9.92 1.05
C SER A 70 1.84 -10.77 0.58
N GLY A 71 1.25 -10.44 -0.58
CA GLY A 71 0.17 -11.24 -1.18
C GLY A 71 0.64 -12.64 -1.60
N ILE A 72 1.82 -12.73 -2.22
CA ILE A 72 2.41 -14.00 -2.65
C ILE A 72 2.74 -14.89 -1.44
N TRP A 73 3.35 -14.33 -0.40
CA TRP A 73 3.67 -15.08 0.82
C TRP A 73 2.41 -15.58 1.55
N GLY A 74 1.39 -14.73 1.65
CA GLY A 74 0.11 -15.11 2.23
C GLY A 74 -0.52 -16.27 1.46
N ALA A 75 -0.55 -16.18 0.13
CA ALA A 75 -1.04 -17.23 -0.77
C ALA A 75 -0.26 -18.55 -0.61
N GLN A 76 1.08 -18.49 -0.66
CA GLN A 76 1.95 -19.67 -0.56
C GLN A 76 1.81 -20.38 0.79
N LYS A 77 1.83 -19.64 1.90
CA LYS A 77 1.65 -20.21 3.26
C LYS A 77 0.27 -20.87 3.43
N ALA A 78 -0.73 -20.38 2.74
CA ALA A 78 -2.06 -20.96 2.75
C ALA A 78 -2.22 -22.17 1.80
N GLY A 79 -1.19 -22.49 1.00
CA GLY A 79 -1.21 -23.57 0.01
C GLY A 79 -2.03 -23.23 -1.24
N ALA A 80 -2.14 -21.95 -1.58
CA ALA A 80 -2.81 -21.47 -2.78
C ALA A 80 -2.05 -21.88 -4.04
N SER A 81 -2.79 -22.26 -5.07
CA SER A 81 -2.26 -22.51 -6.41
C SER A 81 -2.04 -21.19 -7.17
N HIS A 82 -1.38 -21.28 -8.33
CA HIS A 82 -1.28 -20.14 -9.26
C HIS A 82 -2.66 -19.63 -9.71
N TRP A 83 -3.66 -20.50 -9.82
CA TRP A 83 -5.02 -20.12 -10.18
C TRP A 83 -5.69 -19.29 -9.07
N GLY A 84 -5.43 -19.61 -7.80
CA GLY A 84 -5.87 -18.79 -6.68
C GLY A 84 -5.24 -17.39 -6.70
N GLN A 85 -3.95 -17.29 -7.07
CA GLN A 85 -3.27 -15.99 -7.21
C GLN A 85 -3.82 -15.17 -8.38
N ILE A 86 -3.99 -15.78 -9.56
CA ILE A 86 -4.61 -15.12 -10.72
C ILE A 86 -6.03 -14.69 -10.38
N GLY A 87 -6.81 -15.58 -9.76
CA GLY A 87 -8.16 -15.29 -9.32
C GLY A 87 -8.23 -14.09 -8.36
N SER A 88 -7.27 -13.96 -7.44
CA SER A 88 -7.22 -12.81 -6.52
C SER A 88 -6.98 -11.49 -7.25
N ILE A 89 -6.10 -11.47 -8.27
CA ILE A 89 -5.83 -10.28 -9.08
C ILE A 89 -7.08 -9.91 -9.90
N VAL A 90 -7.69 -10.88 -10.57
CA VAL A 90 -8.93 -10.65 -11.33
C VAL A 90 -10.04 -10.17 -10.39
N GLY A 91 -10.18 -10.80 -9.22
CA GLY A 91 -11.14 -10.43 -8.21
C GLY A 91 -10.92 -9.00 -7.67
N LEU A 92 -9.66 -8.59 -7.51
CA LEU A 92 -9.30 -7.22 -7.14
C LEU A 92 -9.87 -6.22 -8.15
N PHE A 93 -9.60 -6.41 -9.43
CA PHE A 93 -10.08 -5.51 -10.49
C PHE A 93 -11.61 -5.53 -10.60
N LEU A 94 -12.23 -6.70 -10.58
CA LEU A 94 -13.68 -6.83 -10.64
C LEU A 94 -14.36 -6.24 -9.39
N GLY A 95 -13.77 -6.44 -8.21
CA GLY A 95 -14.27 -5.87 -6.97
C GLY A 95 -14.14 -4.35 -6.93
N PHE A 96 -13.00 -3.84 -7.32
CA PHE A 96 -12.75 -2.40 -7.37
C PHE A 96 -13.66 -1.69 -8.36
N PHE A 97 -13.68 -2.13 -9.62
CA PHE A 97 -14.47 -1.50 -10.68
C PHE A 97 -15.94 -1.90 -10.66
N GLY A 98 -16.26 -3.15 -10.27
CA GLY A 98 -17.62 -3.66 -10.29
C GLY A 98 -18.51 -3.12 -9.17
N LEU A 99 -17.94 -2.77 -8.01
CA LEU A 99 -18.68 -2.18 -6.89
C LEU A 99 -18.71 -0.63 -6.92
N LEU A 100 -17.91 0.01 -7.78
CA LEU A 100 -17.91 1.46 -7.96
C LEU A 100 -19.31 2.05 -8.22
N PRO A 101 -20.12 1.50 -9.15
CA PRO A 101 -21.44 2.06 -9.42
C PRO A 101 -22.48 1.75 -8.34
N ALA A 102 -22.27 0.70 -7.53
CA ALA A 102 -23.24 0.28 -6.53
C ALA A 102 -23.14 1.07 -5.22
N LEU A 103 -21.90 1.46 -4.82
CA LEU A 103 -21.61 2.16 -3.56
C LEU A 103 -20.51 3.19 -3.78
N PRO A 104 -20.83 4.43 -4.18
CA PRO A 104 -19.85 5.41 -4.67
C PRO A 104 -18.78 5.83 -3.66
N LEU A 105 -19.03 5.72 -2.35
CA LEU A 105 -18.08 6.09 -1.31
C LEU A 105 -17.44 4.90 -0.58
N GLY A 106 -18.06 3.72 -0.58
CA GLY A 106 -17.59 2.53 0.14
C GLY A 106 -17.34 1.32 -0.75
N GLY A 107 -17.92 1.29 -1.95
CA GLY A 107 -17.85 0.17 -2.88
C GLY A 107 -16.42 -0.24 -3.26
N PRO A 108 -15.56 0.70 -3.69
CA PRO A 108 -14.19 0.38 -4.04
C PRO A 108 -13.38 -0.20 -2.87
N LEU A 109 -13.55 0.31 -1.65
CA LEU A 109 -12.85 -0.21 -0.47
C LEU A 109 -13.31 -1.62 -0.12
N VAL A 110 -14.63 -1.85 -0.11
CA VAL A 110 -15.20 -3.18 0.11
C VAL A 110 -14.74 -4.15 -0.99
N GLY A 111 -14.80 -3.72 -2.26
CA GLY A 111 -14.36 -4.50 -3.41
C GLY A 111 -12.88 -4.86 -3.38
N LEU A 112 -12.05 -3.97 -2.87
CA LEU A 112 -10.62 -4.16 -2.76
C LEU A 112 -10.25 -5.26 -1.74
N PHE A 113 -11.00 -5.40 -0.64
CA PHE A 113 -10.78 -6.46 0.35
C PHE A 113 -11.47 -7.76 -0.03
N PHE A 114 -12.73 -7.69 -0.41
CA PHE A 114 -13.52 -8.89 -0.74
C PHE A 114 -13.26 -9.42 -2.15
N GLY A 115 -12.88 -8.55 -3.09
CA GLY A 115 -12.55 -8.95 -4.46
C GLY A 115 -11.43 -9.97 -4.53
N PRO A 116 -10.24 -9.70 -3.98
CA PRO A 116 -9.14 -10.66 -3.95
C PRO A 116 -9.49 -11.93 -3.20
N PHE A 117 -10.23 -11.84 -2.10
CA PHE A 117 -10.67 -12.99 -1.33
C PHE A 117 -11.57 -13.92 -2.17
N ILE A 118 -12.66 -13.37 -2.72
CA ILE A 118 -13.61 -14.14 -3.54
C ILE A 118 -12.93 -14.65 -4.80
N GLY A 119 -12.13 -13.80 -5.46
CA GLY A 119 -11.38 -14.18 -6.65
C GLY A 119 -10.38 -15.30 -6.39
N ALA A 120 -9.68 -15.30 -5.25
CA ALA A 120 -8.78 -16.37 -4.86
C ALA A 120 -9.54 -17.68 -4.60
N VAL A 121 -10.67 -17.62 -3.89
CA VAL A 121 -11.50 -18.79 -3.62
C VAL A 121 -12.03 -19.39 -4.92
N VAL A 122 -12.56 -18.57 -5.82
CA VAL A 122 -13.07 -19.02 -7.13
C VAL A 122 -11.94 -19.58 -7.99
N GLY A 123 -10.81 -18.87 -8.08
CA GLY A 123 -9.65 -19.34 -8.85
C GLY A 123 -9.12 -20.68 -8.35
N GLU A 124 -9.06 -20.86 -7.03
CA GLU A 124 -8.63 -22.11 -6.42
C GLU A 124 -9.63 -23.26 -6.64
N LEU A 125 -10.93 -22.97 -6.64
CA LEU A 125 -11.98 -23.95 -6.96
C LEU A 125 -11.95 -24.39 -8.41
N LEU A 126 -11.56 -23.50 -9.33
CA LEU A 126 -11.41 -23.82 -10.74
C LEU A 126 -10.16 -24.66 -11.03
N TYR A 127 -9.19 -24.67 -10.11
CA TYR A 127 -7.97 -25.46 -10.28
C TYR A 127 -8.28 -26.97 -10.16
N PRO A 128 -7.93 -27.78 -11.17
CA PRO A 128 -8.21 -29.21 -11.16
C PRO A 128 -7.30 -29.93 -10.15
N ARG A 129 -7.79 -30.19 -8.95
CA ARG A 129 -7.12 -31.02 -7.94
C ARG A 129 -7.82 -32.37 -7.83
N GLU A 130 -7.04 -33.44 -7.69
CA GLU A 130 -7.52 -34.79 -7.43
C GLU A 130 -7.88 -34.99 -5.94
N VAL A 131 -8.72 -34.09 -5.40
CA VAL A 131 -9.19 -34.15 -4.02
C VAL A 131 -10.71 -34.00 -3.97
N PRO A 132 -11.39 -34.58 -2.95
CA PRO A 132 -12.84 -34.45 -2.78
C PRO A 132 -13.27 -32.98 -2.71
N LEU A 133 -14.50 -32.69 -3.18
CA LEU A 133 -15.04 -31.32 -3.23
C LEU A 133 -15.01 -30.61 -1.85
N GLY A 134 -15.24 -31.34 -0.76
CA GLY A 134 -15.20 -30.76 0.59
C GLY A 134 -13.83 -30.26 1.00
N ASP A 135 -12.78 -30.99 0.66
CA ASP A 135 -11.40 -30.58 0.93
C ASP A 135 -10.97 -29.43 0.01
N ARG A 136 -11.46 -29.44 -1.23
CA ARG A 136 -11.23 -28.37 -2.21
C ARG A 136 -11.74 -27.01 -1.69
N VAL A 137 -12.98 -26.96 -1.20
CA VAL A 137 -13.58 -25.77 -0.62
C VAL A 137 -12.77 -25.28 0.59
N LYS A 138 -12.31 -26.20 1.44
CA LYS A 138 -11.50 -25.88 2.61
C LYS A 138 -10.14 -25.25 2.26
N ILE A 139 -9.48 -25.82 1.25
CA ILE A 139 -8.21 -25.30 0.74
C ILE A 139 -8.40 -23.92 0.09
N SER A 140 -9.45 -23.76 -0.72
CA SER A 140 -9.78 -22.50 -1.38
C SER A 140 -10.08 -21.39 -0.40
N PHE A 141 -10.86 -21.67 0.64
CA PHE A 141 -11.14 -20.70 1.71
C PHE A 141 -9.87 -20.32 2.48
N LYS A 142 -9.04 -21.31 2.83
CA LYS A 142 -7.75 -21.08 3.50
C LYS A 142 -6.81 -20.22 2.64
N ALA A 143 -6.77 -20.46 1.33
CA ALA A 143 -5.99 -19.66 0.39
C ALA A 143 -6.46 -18.20 0.35
N GLY A 144 -7.77 -17.97 0.27
CA GLY A 144 -8.36 -16.64 0.31
C GLY A 144 -8.02 -15.89 1.61
N VAL A 145 -8.19 -16.54 2.76
CA VAL A 145 -7.81 -15.95 4.07
C VAL A 145 -6.31 -15.65 4.12
N GLY A 146 -5.46 -16.55 3.62
CA GLY A 146 -4.01 -16.35 3.58
C GLY A 146 -3.60 -15.11 2.77
N ILE A 147 -4.22 -14.88 1.62
CA ILE A 147 -3.97 -13.70 0.80
C ILE A 147 -4.37 -12.43 1.55
N VAL A 148 -5.57 -12.40 2.15
CA VAL A 148 -6.03 -11.23 2.91
C VAL A 148 -5.13 -10.94 4.09
N LEU A 149 -4.77 -11.95 4.89
CA LEU A 149 -3.87 -11.77 6.03
C LEU A 149 -2.49 -11.29 5.59
N GLY A 150 -1.94 -11.85 4.51
CA GLY A 150 -0.68 -11.40 3.93
C GLY A 150 -0.74 -9.92 3.54
N SER A 151 -1.80 -9.52 2.86
CA SER A 151 -2.01 -8.13 2.44
C SER A 151 -2.14 -7.18 3.64
N VAL A 152 -2.90 -7.56 4.68
CA VAL A 152 -3.04 -6.75 5.91
C VAL A 152 -1.68 -6.56 6.61
N ILE A 153 -0.87 -7.62 6.71
CA ILE A 153 0.48 -7.52 7.28
C ILE A 153 1.34 -6.58 6.43
N GLY A 154 1.25 -6.69 5.10
CA GLY A 154 1.94 -5.78 4.19
C GLY A 154 1.56 -4.32 4.42
N LEU A 155 0.27 -4.01 4.54
CA LEU A 155 -0.24 -2.66 4.80
C LEU A 155 0.28 -2.09 6.14
N VAL A 156 0.30 -2.89 7.20
CA VAL A 156 0.85 -2.45 8.50
C VAL A 156 2.34 -2.13 8.39
N LEU A 157 3.12 -2.98 7.73
CA LEU A 157 4.55 -2.75 7.52
C LEU A 157 4.80 -1.50 6.67
N GLN A 158 4.03 -1.30 5.60
CA GLN A 158 4.12 -0.10 4.76
C GLN A 158 3.76 1.16 5.54
N GLY A 159 2.71 1.11 6.37
CA GLY A 159 2.32 2.22 7.25
C GLY A 159 3.43 2.62 8.22
N LEU A 160 4.07 1.64 8.87
CA LEU A 160 5.19 1.89 9.79
C LEU A 160 6.40 2.48 9.08
N LEU A 161 6.79 1.94 7.91
CA LEU A 161 7.89 2.46 7.12
C LEU A 161 7.61 3.88 6.61
N SER A 162 6.39 4.14 6.15
CA SER A 162 5.96 5.47 5.70
C SER A 162 5.94 6.47 6.84
N LEU A 163 5.55 6.05 8.05
CA LEU A 163 5.63 6.90 9.25
C LEU A 163 7.09 7.29 9.55
N VAL A 164 8.01 6.33 9.47
CA VAL A 164 9.46 6.62 9.65
C VAL A 164 9.93 7.64 8.62
N ALA A 165 9.58 7.46 7.34
CA ALA A 165 9.96 8.41 6.29
C ALA A 165 9.38 9.81 6.52
N ALA A 166 8.11 9.92 6.95
CA ALA A 166 7.48 11.19 7.25
C ALA A 166 8.09 11.88 8.48
N VAL A 167 8.47 11.12 9.52
CA VAL A 167 9.18 11.65 10.68
C VAL A 167 10.56 12.15 10.29
N VAL A 168 11.31 11.40 9.50
CA VAL A 168 12.62 11.83 8.97
C VAL A 168 12.43 13.10 8.14
N PHE A 169 11.44 13.15 7.24
CA PHE A 169 11.12 14.36 6.48
C PHE A 169 10.88 15.55 7.42
N ALA A 170 10.01 15.41 8.42
CA ALA A 170 9.70 16.48 9.36
C ALA A 170 10.92 16.97 10.12
N VAL A 171 11.74 16.05 10.66
CA VAL A 171 12.89 16.38 11.50
C VAL A 171 14.02 17.01 10.69
N THR A 172 14.34 16.47 9.52
CA THR A 172 15.45 16.95 8.70
C THR A 172 15.15 18.27 8.01
N THR A 173 13.88 18.54 7.67
CA THR A 173 13.47 19.75 6.95
C THR A 173 12.82 20.81 7.85
N TRP A 174 12.77 20.59 9.18
CA TRP A 174 12.15 21.52 10.14
C TRP A 174 12.70 22.94 10.06
N HIS A 175 14.01 23.06 9.93
CA HIS A 175 14.71 24.34 9.83
C HIS A 175 14.33 25.15 8.58
N LEU A 176 13.93 24.47 7.49
CA LEU A 176 13.51 25.12 6.24
C LEU A 176 12.16 25.81 6.37
N GLY A 177 11.27 25.26 7.18
CA GLY A 177 9.91 25.78 7.39
C GLY A 177 9.82 26.90 8.41
N PHE A 178 10.58 26.79 9.50
CA PHE A 178 10.42 27.66 10.68
C PHE A 178 11.61 28.59 10.94
N GLY A 179 12.64 28.58 10.07
CA GLY A 179 13.71 29.59 10.07
C GLY A 179 14.46 29.70 11.40
N VAL A 180 14.77 28.58 12.03
CA VAL A 180 15.70 28.61 13.17
C VAL A 180 17.08 28.63 12.57
N VAL A 181 17.60 29.85 12.41
CA VAL A 181 19.01 30.15 12.15
C VAL A 181 19.79 29.92 13.43
#